data_561812772b6aed51661c7d0474d1b850
#
_entry.id   561812772b6aed51661c7d0474d1b850
#
_cell.length_a   1.000
_cell.length_b   1.000
_cell.length_c   1.000
_cell.angle_alpha   90.00
_cell.angle_beta   90.00
_cell.angle_gamma   90.00
#
_symmetry.space_group_name_H-M   'P 1'
#
loop_
_entity.id
_entity.type
_entity.pdbx_description
1 polymer ?
#
loop_
_entity_poly.entity_id
_entity_poly.type
_entity_poly.pdbx_seq_one_letter_code
_entity_poly.pdbx_strand_id
1 'polypeptide(L)'
;MSCKLMPLALLLLSASASFADDMKMPVNAPVNAKDLSWGPAPAVLPKGAEATVISGDPSKDGPYVLRLKMPAGYKVPAHNHPTAEYLTVLSGNFHLGMGDKLDETKAMELTAGGYGEAPAKMNHYAWASSPVVVQVHGQGPFAITYVNPADDPSDK
;
A
#
# COMPACT_ATOMS: atom_id res chain seq x y z
N MET A 1 -6.17 -10.26 85.38
CA MET A 1 -5.54 -9.36 84.34
C MET A 1 -5.59 -10.12 83.00
N SER A 2 -6.62 -9.85 82.18
CA SER A 2 -6.81 -10.54 80.90
C SER A 2 -6.31 -9.63 79.73
N CYS A 3 -5.28 -10.09 79.09
CA CYS A 3 -4.77 -9.40 77.92
C CYS A 3 -5.50 -9.90 76.65
N LYS A 4 -6.32 -9.04 76.04
CA LYS A 4 -7.02 -9.34 74.78
C LYS A 4 -6.10 -8.98 73.62
N LEU A 5 -5.62 -9.98 72.87
CA LEU A 5 -4.99 -9.79 71.58
C LEU A 5 -6.07 -9.47 70.55
N MET A 6 -5.93 -8.31 69.88
CA MET A 6 -6.68 -7.96 68.69
C MET A 6 -5.92 -8.51 67.44
N PRO A 7 -6.60 -9.14 66.50
CA PRO A 7 -5.97 -9.51 65.25
C PRO A 7 -5.88 -8.29 64.30
N LEU A 8 -4.68 -8.01 63.84
CA LEU A 8 -4.40 -7.03 62.82
C LEU A 8 -4.78 -7.60 61.42
N ALA A 9 -5.89 -7.14 60.88
CA ALA A 9 -6.30 -7.52 59.54
C ALA A 9 -5.43 -6.78 58.51
N LEU A 10 -4.57 -7.52 57.81
CA LEU A 10 -3.75 -7.03 56.72
C LEU A 10 -4.61 -6.92 55.45
N LEU A 11 -5.01 -5.71 55.07
CA LEU A 11 -5.73 -5.44 53.85
C LEU A 11 -4.74 -5.46 52.68
N LEU A 12 -4.73 -6.54 51.92
CA LEU A 12 -3.99 -6.63 50.66
C LEU A 12 -4.76 -5.84 49.57
N LEU A 13 -4.31 -4.65 49.29
CA LEU A 13 -4.79 -3.85 48.14
C LEU A 13 -4.15 -4.45 46.89
N SER A 14 -4.88 -5.27 46.14
CA SER A 14 -4.49 -5.72 44.79
C SER A 14 -4.68 -4.58 43.81
N ALA A 15 -3.61 -3.90 43.48
CA ALA A 15 -3.61 -2.95 42.35
C ALA A 15 -3.63 -3.77 41.05
N SER A 16 -4.81 -3.90 40.47
CA SER A 16 -4.97 -4.41 39.11
C SER A 16 -4.52 -3.30 38.17
N ALA A 17 -3.29 -3.37 37.69
CA ALA A 17 -2.81 -2.51 36.61
C ALA A 17 -3.53 -2.91 35.32
N SER A 18 -4.50 -2.11 34.90
CA SER A 18 -5.13 -2.24 33.58
C SER A 18 -4.13 -1.75 32.53
N PHE A 19 -3.42 -2.68 31.88
CA PHE A 19 -2.57 -2.39 30.72
C PHE A 19 -3.36 -2.35 29.40
N ALA A 20 -4.63 -1.95 29.40
CA ALA A 20 -5.51 -2.09 28.25
C ALA A 20 -5.87 -0.76 27.54
N ASP A 21 -5.24 0.38 27.86
CA ASP A 21 -5.78 1.66 27.36
C ASP A 21 -4.82 2.56 26.55
N ASP A 22 -3.68 2.08 26.08
CA ASP A 22 -2.71 2.95 25.39
C ASP A 22 -2.25 2.47 24.00
N MET A 23 -3.01 1.61 23.32
CA MET A 23 -2.77 1.32 21.90
C MET A 23 -4.02 1.64 21.05
N LYS A 24 -4.51 2.86 21.12
CA LYS A 24 -5.34 3.42 20.04
C LYS A 24 -4.44 3.80 18.86
N MET A 25 -3.93 2.79 18.16
CA MET A 25 -3.58 2.97 16.75
C MET A 25 -4.86 3.41 16.03
N PRO A 26 -4.86 4.48 15.24
CA PRO A 26 -6.00 4.76 14.38
C PRO A 26 -6.09 3.63 13.36
N VAL A 27 -6.83 2.60 13.71
CA VAL A 27 -7.20 1.55 12.75
C VAL A 27 -8.18 2.24 11.82
N ASN A 28 -7.80 2.40 10.56
CA ASN A 28 -8.75 2.83 9.55
C ASN A 28 -9.96 1.89 9.62
N ALA A 29 -11.15 2.47 9.61
CA ALA A 29 -12.36 1.68 9.65
C ALA A 29 -12.37 0.70 8.46
N PRO A 30 -12.83 -0.56 8.64
CA PRO A 30 -12.99 -1.48 7.52
C PRO A 30 -13.84 -0.84 6.41
N VAL A 31 -13.41 -1.01 5.16
CA VAL A 31 -14.11 -0.45 4.01
C VAL A 31 -14.32 -1.52 2.94
N ASN A 32 -15.52 -1.57 2.36
CA ASN A 32 -15.78 -2.44 1.22
C ASN A 32 -15.37 -1.78 -0.10
N ALA A 33 -15.04 -2.61 -1.10
CA ALA A 33 -14.63 -2.12 -2.41
C ALA A 33 -15.69 -1.21 -3.09
N LYS A 34 -16.99 -1.48 -2.87
CA LYS A 34 -18.10 -0.69 -3.42
C LYS A 34 -18.24 0.71 -2.79
N ASP A 35 -17.67 0.91 -1.61
CA ASP A 35 -17.78 2.15 -0.84
C ASP A 35 -16.53 3.07 -1.02
N LEU A 36 -15.59 2.65 -1.87
CA LEU A 36 -14.38 3.42 -2.15
C LEU A 36 -14.67 4.61 -3.04
N SER A 37 -14.11 5.76 -2.67
CA SER A 37 -14.11 6.95 -3.52
C SER A 37 -12.84 6.98 -4.37
N TRP A 38 -12.99 7.09 -5.67
CA TRP A 38 -11.90 7.12 -6.63
C TRP A 38 -11.66 8.54 -7.13
N GLY A 39 -10.41 8.91 -7.30
CA GLY A 39 -9.98 10.16 -7.90
C GLY A 39 -8.89 9.92 -8.95
N PRO A 40 -8.41 10.97 -9.63
CA PRO A 40 -7.27 10.84 -10.54
C PRO A 40 -6.06 10.22 -9.83
N ALA A 41 -5.33 9.35 -10.52
CA ALA A 41 -4.05 8.84 -10.02
C ALA A 41 -3.03 9.98 -9.88
N PRO A 42 -1.98 9.82 -9.02
CA PRO A 42 -0.91 10.81 -8.91
C PRO A 42 -0.32 11.20 -10.28
N ALA A 43 0.04 12.48 -10.44
CA ALA A 43 0.53 13.03 -11.72
C ALA A 43 1.81 12.35 -12.23
N VAL A 44 2.55 11.66 -11.36
CA VAL A 44 3.72 10.84 -11.73
C VAL A 44 3.35 9.56 -12.49
N LEU A 45 2.05 9.22 -12.57
CA LEU A 45 1.55 8.12 -13.39
C LEU A 45 0.94 8.67 -14.70
N PRO A 46 1.02 7.93 -15.81
CA PRO A 46 0.36 8.31 -17.05
C PRO A 46 -1.13 8.60 -16.85
N LYS A 47 -1.68 9.54 -17.63
CA LYS A 47 -3.10 9.91 -17.53
C LYS A 47 -4.01 8.74 -17.86
N GLY A 48 -5.16 8.66 -17.20
CA GLY A 48 -6.21 7.67 -17.46
C GLY A 48 -6.39 6.64 -16.34
N ALA A 49 -5.48 6.57 -15.37
CA ALA A 49 -5.70 5.79 -14.17
C ALA A 49 -6.44 6.60 -13.10
N GLU A 50 -7.16 5.88 -12.25
CA GLU A 50 -7.76 6.38 -11.01
C GLU A 50 -7.07 5.75 -9.81
N ALA A 51 -7.04 6.46 -8.69
CA ALA A 51 -6.48 5.97 -7.44
C ALA A 51 -7.42 6.20 -6.25
N THR A 52 -7.24 5.38 -5.22
CA THR A 52 -7.85 5.58 -3.90
C THR A 52 -6.87 5.13 -2.82
N VAL A 53 -6.71 5.92 -1.77
CA VAL A 53 -5.90 5.52 -0.61
C VAL A 53 -6.76 4.67 0.32
N ILE A 54 -6.26 3.50 0.67
CA ILE A 54 -6.91 2.56 1.58
C ILE A 54 -6.40 2.77 3.00
N SER A 55 -5.09 3.01 3.16
CA SER A 55 -4.47 3.20 4.47
C SER A 55 -3.19 4.01 4.34
N GLY A 56 -2.85 4.75 5.39
CA GLY A 56 -1.65 5.58 5.43
C GLY A 56 -1.76 6.83 4.56
N ASP A 57 -0.61 7.44 4.29
CA ASP A 57 -0.48 8.62 3.42
C ASP A 57 0.70 8.38 2.47
N PRO A 58 0.45 8.09 1.18
CA PRO A 58 1.52 7.82 0.23
C PRO A 58 2.43 9.03 -0.06
N SER A 59 2.09 10.23 0.41
CA SER A 59 2.94 11.42 0.28
C SER A 59 3.94 11.61 1.42
N LYS A 60 3.86 10.79 2.47
CA LYS A 60 4.65 10.90 3.70
C LYS A 60 5.45 9.65 3.99
N ASP A 61 6.42 9.78 4.90
CA ASP A 61 7.10 8.62 5.47
C ASP A 61 6.10 7.71 6.20
N GLY A 62 6.29 6.41 6.08
CA GLY A 62 5.48 5.40 6.71
C GLY A 62 4.79 4.46 5.73
N PRO A 63 4.13 3.41 6.24
CA PRO A 63 3.45 2.44 5.41
C PRO A 63 2.19 3.04 4.77
N TYR A 64 1.96 2.68 3.52
CA TYR A 64 0.73 3.03 2.80
C TYR A 64 0.15 1.83 2.07
N VAL A 65 -1.15 1.88 1.83
CA VAL A 65 -1.88 1.01 0.90
C VAL A 65 -2.75 1.89 0.01
N LEU A 66 -2.60 1.75 -1.29
CA LEU A 66 -3.45 2.40 -2.28
C LEU A 66 -3.96 1.38 -3.30
N ARG A 67 -5.03 1.71 -4.00
CA ARG A 67 -5.49 0.96 -5.17
C ARG A 67 -5.44 1.82 -6.40
N LEU A 68 -5.02 1.22 -7.49
CA LEU A 68 -5.02 1.81 -8.82
C LEU A 68 -6.04 1.08 -9.68
N LYS A 69 -6.86 1.84 -10.39
CA LYS A 69 -7.76 1.35 -11.43
C LYS A 69 -7.24 1.84 -12.76
N MET A 70 -6.97 0.92 -13.67
CA MET A 70 -6.36 1.21 -14.96
C MET A 70 -7.24 0.66 -16.08
N PRO A 71 -7.48 1.40 -17.16
CA PRO A 71 -8.21 0.89 -18.33
C PRO A 71 -7.35 -0.12 -19.11
N ALA A 72 -8.00 -0.90 -19.97
CA ALA A 72 -7.30 -1.74 -20.93
C ALA A 72 -6.34 -0.90 -21.80
N GLY A 73 -5.15 -1.43 -22.05
CA GLY A 73 -4.10 -0.74 -22.82
C GLY A 73 -3.30 0.30 -22.04
N TYR A 74 -3.61 0.52 -20.76
CA TYR A 74 -2.83 1.43 -19.92
C TYR A 74 -1.41 0.89 -19.72
N LYS A 75 -0.41 1.76 -19.88
CA LYS A 75 1.01 1.39 -19.78
C LYS A 75 1.74 2.32 -18.82
N VAL A 76 2.57 1.74 -17.98
CA VAL A 76 3.55 2.46 -17.16
C VAL A 76 4.93 2.11 -17.70
N PRO A 77 5.61 3.04 -18.37
CA PRO A 77 6.97 2.84 -18.90
C PRO A 77 7.96 2.42 -17.82
N ALA A 78 9.15 1.98 -18.24
CA ALA A 78 10.19 1.53 -17.32
C ALA A 78 10.57 2.63 -16.32
N HIS A 79 10.49 2.29 -15.04
CA HIS A 79 10.70 3.19 -13.92
C HIS A 79 11.18 2.40 -12.69
N ASN A 80 11.54 3.10 -11.65
CA ASN A 80 11.81 2.52 -10.33
C ASN A 80 11.27 3.40 -9.20
N HIS A 81 11.25 2.82 -8.00
CA HIS A 81 10.87 3.48 -6.76
C HIS A 81 12.03 3.53 -5.77
N PRO A 82 12.09 4.52 -4.87
CA PRO A 82 13.13 4.58 -3.83
C PRO A 82 13.03 3.44 -2.81
N THR A 83 11.84 2.89 -2.61
CA THR A 83 11.50 1.77 -1.70
C THR A 83 10.90 0.61 -2.49
N ALA A 84 10.83 -0.56 -1.90
CA ALA A 84 10.16 -1.70 -2.54
C ALA A 84 8.66 -1.43 -2.71
N GLU A 85 8.12 -1.82 -3.87
CA GLU A 85 6.71 -1.81 -4.17
C GLU A 85 6.18 -3.24 -4.16
N TYR A 86 5.07 -3.44 -3.48
CA TYR A 86 4.36 -4.71 -3.44
C TYR A 86 2.98 -4.52 -4.05
N LEU A 87 2.60 -5.40 -4.97
CA LEU A 87 1.32 -5.29 -5.65
C LEU A 87 0.55 -6.62 -5.64
N THR A 88 -0.76 -6.51 -5.55
CA THR A 88 -1.70 -7.63 -5.66
C THR A 88 -2.79 -7.25 -6.64
N VAL A 89 -3.02 -8.08 -7.64
CA VAL A 89 -4.11 -7.90 -8.60
C VAL A 89 -5.43 -8.29 -7.92
N LEU A 90 -6.37 -7.36 -7.87
CA LEU A 90 -7.70 -7.60 -7.30
C LEU A 90 -8.72 -8.02 -8.36
N SER A 91 -8.55 -7.51 -9.60
CA SER A 91 -9.40 -7.89 -10.75
C SER A 91 -8.70 -7.56 -12.07
N GLY A 92 -9.08 -8.22 -13.13
CA GLY A 92 -8.54 -8.01 -14.48
C GLY A 92 -7.18 -8.67 -14.69
N ASN A 93 -6.48 -8.28 -15.76
CA ASN A 93 -5.21 -8.83 -16.19
C ASN A 93 -4.15 -7.73 -16.22
N PHE A 94 -3.13 -7.91 -15.39
CA PHE A 94 -2.01 -7.00 -15.23
C PHE A 94 -0.72 -7.69 -15.62
N HIS A 95 0.19 -6.98 -16.27
CA HIS A 95 1.48 -7.51 -16.67
C HIS A 95 2.58 -6.72 -15.98
N LEU A 96 3.51 -7.43 -15.36
CA LEU A 96 4.69 -6.88 -14.71
C LEU A 96 5.95 -7.44 -15.35
N GLY A 97 6.83 -6.57 -15.79
CA GLY A 97 8.12 -6.93 -16.35
C GLY A 97 9.25 -6.16 -15.69
N MET A 98 10.42 -6.79 -15.60
CA MET A 98 11.63 -6.18 -15.05
C MET A 98 12.56 -5.73 -16.17
N GLY A 99 13.22 -4.58 -15.99
CA GLY A 99 14.21 -4.05 -16.92
C GLY A 99 13.98 -2.59 -17.31
N ASP A 100 14.85 -2.10 -18.17
CA ASP A 100 14.99 -0.68 -18.51
C ASP A 100 14.08 -0.23 -19.66
N LYS A 101 13.36 -1.17 -20.26
CA LYS A 101 12.48 -0.90 -21.38
C LYS A 101 11.25 -1.80 -21.32
N LEU A 102 10.08 -1.23 -21.60
CA LEU A 102 8.84 -1.97 -21.72
C LEU A 102 8.95 -2.97 -22.87
N ASP A 103 8.82 -4.25 -22.55
CA ASP A 103 8.85 -5.37 -23.50
C ASP A 103 7.68 -6.32 -23.14
N GLU A 104 6.63 -6.26 -23.92
CA GLU A 104 5.41 -7.04 -23.67
C GLU A 104 5.65 -8.55 -23.76
N THR A 105 6.74 -8.97 -24.41
CA THR A 105 7.07 -10.41 -24.56
C THR A 105 7.78 -11.00 -23.34
N LYS A 106 8.30 -10.15 -22.44
CA LYS A 106 9.09 -10.55 -21.26
C LYS A 106 8.38 -10.33 -19.92
N ALA A 107 7.19 -9.81 -19.93
CA ALA A 107 6.43 -9.59 -18.71
C ALA A 107 5.61 -10.82 -18.33
N MET A 108 5.39 -10.98 -17.04
CA MET A 108 4.50 -11.98 -16.50
C MET A 108 3.09 -11.42 -16.40
N GLU A 109 2.10 -12.15 -16.90
CA GLU A 109 0.70 -11.86 -16.68
C GLU A 109 0.30 -12.27 -15.26
N LEU A 110 -0.33 -11.36 -14.55
CA LEU A 110 -0.92 -11.56 -13.23
C LEU A 110 -2.43 -11.35 -13.33
N THR A 111 -3.18 -12.31 -12.85
CA THR A 111 -4.65 -12.26 -12.77
C THR A 111 -5.10 -12.03 -11.32
N ALA A 112 -6.41 -11.97 -11.06
CA ALA A 112 -6.95 -11.78 -9.72
C ALA A 112 -6.32 -12.75 -8.69
N GLY A 113 -5.78 -12.21 -7.60
CA GLY A 113 -4.99 -12.93 -6.60
C GLY A 113 -3.48 -13.01 -6.92
N GLY A 114 -3.07 -12.64 -8.13
CA GLY A 114 -1.66 -12.58 -8.51
C GLY A 114 -0.90 -11.52 -7.70
N TYR A 115 0.36 -11.82 -7.39
CA TYR A 115 1.24 -10.98 -6.59
C TYR A 115 2.53 -10.68 -7.34
N GLY A 116 3.04 -9.48 -7.17
CA GLY A 116 4.34 -9.04 -7.68
C GLY A 116 5.07 -8.17 -6.68
N GLU A 117 6.38 -8.17 -6.78
CA GLU A 117 7.27 -7.30 -6.02
C GLU A 117 8.26 -6.62 -6.96
N ALA A 118 8.41 -5.32 -6.82
CA ALA A 118 9.49 -4.55 -7.43
C ALA A 118 10.42 -4.09 -6.30
N PRO A 119 11.62 -4.68 -6.15
CA PRO A 119 12.59 -4.25 -5.16
C PRO A 119 12.98 -2.78 -5.33
N ALA A 120 13.38 -2.14 -4.22
CA ALA A 120 13.83 -0.75 -4.23
C ALA A 120 14.89 -0.52 -5.32
N LYS A 121 14.70 0.55 -6.12
CA LYS A 121 15.59 0.98 -7.21
C LYS A 121 15.72 -0.02 -8.38
N MET A 122 14.94 -1.08 -8.39
CA MET A 122 14.90 -2.02 -9.53
C MET A 122 13.98 -1.46 -10.62
N ASN A 123 14.51 -1.33 -11.84
CA ASN A 123 13.73 -0.89 -12.98
C ASN A 123 12.72 -1.96 -13.40
N HIS A 124 11.48 -1.54 -13.52
CA HIS A 124 10.36 -2.38 -13.94
C HIS A 124 9.36 -1.56 -14.74
N TYR A 125 8.45 -2.26 -15.39
CA TYR A 125 7.39 -1.68 -16.21
C TYR A 125 6.12 -2.52 -16.11
N ALA A 126 5.00 -1.92 -16.43
CA ALA A 126 3.73 -2.61 -16.32
C ALA A 126 2.72 -2.17 -17.39
N TRP A 127 1.75 -3.03 -17.67
CA TRP A 127 0.56 -2.65 -18.45
C TRP A 127 -0.64 -3.50 -18.11
N ALA A 128 -1.82 -2.99 -18.49
CA ALA A 128 -3.09 -3.66 -18.34
C ALA A 128 -3.61 -4.16 -19.70
N SER A 129 -3.84 -5.45 -19.86
CA SER A 129 -4.45 -6.00 -21.09
C SER A 129 -5.99 -5.99 -21.04
N SER A 130 -6.57 -5.83 -19.85
CA SER A 130 -7.99 -5.60 -19.59
C SER A 130 -8.16 -4.48 -18.57
N PRO A 131 -9.36 -3.95 -18.32
CA PRO A 131 -9.58 -3.11 -17.14
C PRO A 131 -9.15 -3.85 -15.89
N VAL A 132 -8.32 -3.22 -15.06
CA VAL A 132 -7.67 -3.88 -13.91
C VAL A 132 -7.76 -3.01 -12.66
N VAL A 133 -7.86 -3.67 -11.50
CA VAL A 133 -7.65 -3.05 -10.19
C VAL A 133 -6.48 -3.74 -9.50
N VAL A 134 -5.46 -2.96 -9.14
CA VAL A 134 -4.27 -3.43 -8.42
C VAL A 134 -4.22 -2.75 -7.05
N GLN A 135 -3.92 -3.48 -6.01
CA GLN A 135 -3.56 -2.92 -4.72
C GLN A 135 -2.04 -2.85 -4.60
N VAL A 136 -1.55 -1.66 -4.31
CA VAL A 136 -0.13 -1.35 -4.11
C VAL A 136 0.08 -1.00 -2.65
N HIS A 137 1.14 -1.53 -2.05
CA HIS A 137 1.58 -1.13 -0.73
C HIS A 137 3.10 -1.03 -0.67
N GLY A 138 3.58 -0.22 0.26
CA GLY A 138 5.00 0.05 0.42
C GLY A 138 5.27 1.04 1.55
N GLN A 139 6.50 1.53 1.57
CA GLN A 139 6.91 2.63 2.42
C GLN A 139 6.94 3.92 1.60
N GLY A 140 6.23 4.94 2.09
CA GLY A 140 6.23 6.26 1.46
C GLY A 140 7.53 7.05 1.74
N PRO A 141 7.72 8.15 1.02
CA PRO A 141 6.78 8.67 0.03
C PRO A 141 6.74 7.83 -1.26
N PHE A 142 5.55 7.68 -1.86
CA PHE A 142 5.39 7.06 -3.17
C PHE A 142 5.97 8.00 -4.23
N ALA A 143 7.05 7.56 -4.86
CA ALA A 143 7.75 8.32 -5.88
C ALA A 143 8.16 7.40 -7.03
N ILE A 144 8.17 7.95 -8.25
CA ILE A 144 8.54 7.25 -9.48
C ILE A 144 9.72 8.00 -10.11
N THR A 145 10.74 7.26 -10.52
CA THR A 145 11.81 7.76 -11.38
C THR A 145 11.78 6.96 -12.68
N TYR A 146 11.43 7.62 -13.78
CA TYR A 146 11.42 6.98 -15.10
C TYR A 146 12.84 6.78 -15.63
N VAL A 147 13.09 5.62 -16.26
CA VAL A 147 14.38 5.31 -16.89
C VAL A 147 14.65 6.28 -18.03
N ASN A 148 13.63 6.55 -18.87
CA ASN A 148 13.69 7.60 -19.87
C ASN A 148 12.92 8.82 -19.33
N PRO A 149 13.59 9.94 -19.05
CA PRO A 149 12.92 11.15 -18.55
C PRO A 149 11.79 11.67 -19.43
N ALA A 150 11.83 11.41 -20.75
CA ALA A 150 10.76 11.79 -21.66
C ALA A 150 9.43 11.03 -21.39
N ASP A 151 9.45 9.95 -20.62
CA ASP A 151 8.27 9.18 -20.25
C ASP A 151 7.58 9.75 -19.01
N ASP A 152 8.23 10.68 -18.28
CA ASP A 152 7.64 11.32 -17.09
C ASP A 152 6.42 12.16 -17.51
N PRO A 153 5.20 11.81 -17.04
CA PRO A 153 4.01 12.56 -17.39
C PRO A 153 3.84 13.85 -16.59
N SER A 154 4.58 14.04 -15.51
CA SER A 154 4.47 15.23 -14.63
C SER A 154 5.03 16.48 -15.29
N ASP A 155 5.86 16.33 -16.31
CA ASP A 155 6.48 17.41 -17.07
C ASP A 155 5.65 17.83 -18.32
N LYS A 156 4.40 17.30 -18.49
CA LYS A 156 3.58 17.48 -19.72
C LYS A 156 2.25 18.17 -19.47
#